data_b9659d8a8b7165f2ddb21157baf2b114
#
_entry.id   b9659d8a8b7165f2ddb21157baf2b114
#
_cell.length_a   1.000
_cell.length_b   1.000
_cell.length_c   1.000
_cell.angle_alpha   90.00
_cell.angle_beta   90.00
_cell.angle_gamma   90.00
#
_symmetry.space_group_name_H-M   'P 1'
#
loop_
_entity.id
_entity.type
_entity.pdbx_description
1 polymer ?
#
loop_
_entity_poly.entity_id
_entity_poly.type
_entity_poly.pdbx_seq_one_letter_code
_entity_poly.pdbx_strand_id
1 'polypeptide(L)'
;MLNYIWAFMILLGVGVGVVTGRMEEIGNGALESAGSAVTLCITMMGILSLWTGLMQVARASGLLKKMADGLSPVIRFLFPSLPKDSKAAEYIATNMVANVLGLGWAATPAGIQAMEELASIETLRGTKGYRTGEDEIPRVASKEMCTLLVINMSSLQLIPINMIAYRSQYGSASPAEIVASVIVSTMISTMVAVVFCKWMCHR
;
A
#
# COMPACT_ATOMS: atom_id res chain seq x y z
N MET A 1 -11.26 15.60 3.58
CA MET A 1 -10.42 16.13 4.68
C MET A 1 -9.01 16.50 4.20
N LEU A 2 -8.29 15.62 3.49
CA LEU A 2 -6.92 15.90 3.02
C LEU A 2 -6.81 17.18 2.17
N ASN A 3 -7.75 17.42 1.26
CA ASN A 3 -7.77 18.61 0.41
C ASN A 3 -7.82 19.91 1.20
N TYR A 4 -8.56 19.94 2.33
CA TYR A 4 -8.65 21.13 3.19
C TYR A 4 -7.32 21.39 3.93
N ILE A 5 -6.61 20.34 4.32
CA ILE A 5 -5.28 20.46 4.95
C ILE A 5 -4.28 21.04 3.95
N TRP A 6 -4.25 20.53 2.71
CA TRP A 6 -3.42 21.07 1.65
C TRP A 6 -3.74 22.53 1.31
N ALA A 7 -5.03 22.86 1.14
CA ALA A 7 -5.46 24.23 0.89
C ALA A 7 -5.06 25.15 2.04
N PHE A 8 -5.23 24.72 3.30
CA PHE A 8 -4.83 25.50 4.46
C PHE A 8 -3.31 25.75 4.51
N MET A 9 -2.50 24.72 4.25
CA MET A 9 -1.03 24.87 4.22
C MET A 9 -0.58 25.85 3.14
N ILE A 10 -1.16 25.77 1.94
CA ILE A 10 -0.85 26.69 0.84
C ILE A 10 -1.23 28.11 1.21
N LEU A 11 -2.47 28.32 1.68
CA LEU A 11 -2.94 29.64 2.09
C LEU A 11 -2.13 30.24 3.23
N LEU A 12 -1.75 29.41 4.21
CA LEU A 12 -0.89 29.84 5.31
C LEU A 12 0.50 30.26 4.80
N GLY A 13 1.10 29.47 3.91
CA GLY A 13 2.40 29.78 3.32
C GLY A 13 2.37 31.10 2.54
N VAL A 14 1.35 31.30 1.69
CA VAL A 14 1.17 32.56 0.93
C VAL A 14 0.89 33.72 1.90
N GLY A 15 0.03 33.54 2.90
CA GLY A 15 -0.26 34.58 3.90
C GLY A 15 0.97 35.04 4.67
N VAL A 16 1.81 34.10 5.12
CA VAL A 16 3.09 34.43 5.75
C VAL A 16 4.01 35.19 4.80
N GLY A 17 4.09 34.78 3.54
CA GLY A 17 4.90 35.46 2.54
C GLY A 17 4.46 36.89 2.26
N VAL A 18 3.15 37.16 2.24
CA VAL A 18 2.61 38.51 2.13
C VAL A 18 3.01 39.37 3.33
N VAL A 19 2.80 38.85 4.53
CA VAL A 19 3.09 39.57 5.79
C VAL A 19 4.59 39.82 5.97
N THR A 20 5.44 38.88 5.54
CA THR A 20 6.92 39.01 5.64
C THR A 20 7.56 39.72 4.46
N GLY A 21 6.78 40.10 3.43
CA GLY A 21 7.30 40.76 2.23
C GLY A 21 8.12 39.85 1.31
N ARG A 22 8.00 38.52 1.43
CA ARG A 22 8.79 37.51 0.70
C ARG A 22 8.04 36.86 -0.45
N MET A 23 7.21 37.61 -1.15
CA MET A 23 6.41 37.09 -2.26
C MET A 23 7.25 36.60 -3.43
N GLU A 24 8.40 37.25 -3.70
CA GLU A 24 9.32 36.83 -4.75
C GLU A 24 9.94 35.46 -4.44
N GLU A 25 10.34 35.24 -3.19
CA GLU A 25 10.86 33.92 -2.75
C GLU A 25 9.80 32.81 -2.89
N ILE A 26 8.53 33.12 -2.59
CA ILE A 26 7.41 32.16 -2.77
C ILE A 26 7.20 31.85 -4.27
N GLY A 27 7.20 32.87 -5.11
CA GLY A 27 7.06 32.69 -6.56
C GLY A 27 8.17 31.84 -7.15
N ASN A 28 9.42 32.16 -6.82
CA ASN A 28 10.61 31.43 -7.27
C ASN A 28 10.60 29.99 -6.72
N GLY A 29 10.29 29.81 -5.44
CA GLY A 29 10.19 28.49 -4.82
C GLY A 29 9.09 27.62 -5.43
N ALA A 30 7.96 28.20 -5.82
CA ALA A 30 6.90 27.48 -6.52
C ALA A 30 7.35 26.99 -7.91
N LEU A 31 8.05 27.84 -8.68
CA LEU A 31 8.60 27.48 -10.00
C LEU A 31 9.69 26.41 -9.89
N GLU A 32 10.60 26.55 -8.95
CA GLU A 32 11.66 25.57 -8.68
C GLU A 32 11.07 24.22 -8.23
N SER A 33 10.07 24.26 -7.36
CA SER A 33 9.36 23.06 -6.92
C SER A 33 8.63 22.37 -8.07
N ALA A 34 8.03 23.13 -8.98
CA ALA A 34 7.40 22.58 -10.19
C ALA A 34 8.43 21.89 -11.10
N GLY A 35 9.58 22.48 -11.34
CA GLY A 35 10.68 21.87 -12.10
C GLY A 35 11.20 20.59 -11.43
N SER A 36 11.40 20.64 -10.12
CA SER A 36 11.82 19.48 -9.32
C SER A 36 10.79 18.35 -9.37
N ALA A 37 9.49 18.66 -9.32
CA ALA A 37 8.41 17.69 -9.44
C ALA A 37 8.43 16.97 -10.80
N VAL A 38 8.65 17.68 -11.91
CA VAL A 38 8.77 17.07 -13.25
C VAL A 38 9.96 16.12 -13.31
N THR A 39 11.12 16.54 -12.81
CA THR A 39 12.33 15.71 -12.76
C THR A 39 12.10 14.45 -11.92
N LEU A 40 11.45 14.61 -10.76
CA LEU A 40 11.07 13.50 -9.89
C LEU A 40 10.16 12.51 -10.63
N CYS A 41 9.12 13.00 -11.30
CA CYS A 41 8.19 12.16 -12.06
C CYS A 41 8.90 11.32 -13.13
N ILE A 42 9.81 11.93 -13.90
CA ILE A 42 10.56 11.24 -14.95
C ILE A 42 11.47 10.16 -14.34
N THR A 43 12.20 10.50 -13.28
CA THR A 43 13.10 9.58 -12.59
C THR A 43 12.34 8.39 -11.99
N MET A 44 11.23 8.68 -11.29
CA MET A 44 10.39 7.65 -10.70
C MET A 44 9.74 6.77 -11.77
N MET A 45 9.33 7.34 -12.90
CA MET A 45 8.79 6.57 -14.02
C MET A 45 9.81 5.56 -14.55
N GLY A 46 11.09 5.96 -14.69
CA GLY A 46 12.16 5.04 -15.09
C GLY A 46 12.38 3.90 -14.10
N ILE A 47 12.48 4.23 -12.81
CA ILE A 47 12.68 3.23 -11.74
C ILE A 47 11.49 2.26 -11.64
N LEU A 48 10.27 2.79 -11.66
CA LEU A 48 9.05 1.97 -11.60
C LEU A 48 8.90 1.08 -12.84
N SER A 49 9.28 1.58 -14.03
CA SER A 49 9.26 0.79 -15.26
C SER A 49 10.23 -0.37 -15.19
N LEU A 50 11.46 -0.14 -14.71
CA LEU A 50 12.46 -1.20 -14.49
C LEU A 50 11.91 -2.29 -13.55
N TRP A 51 11.38 -1.89 -12.40
CA TRP A 51 10.83 -2.84 -11.42
C TRP A 51 9.60 -3.56 -11.95
N THR A 52 8.72 -2.87 -12.68
CA THR A 52 7.56 -3.49 -13.32
C THR A 52 8.00 -4.55 -14.33
N GLY A 53 9.05 -4.26 -15.11
CA GLY A 53 9.64 -5.22 -16.03
C GLY A 53 10.21 -6.45 -15.33
N LEU A 54 11.00 -6.26 -14.27
CA LEU A 54 11.53 -7.36 -13.44
C LEU A 54 10.41 -8.21 -12.85
N MET A 55 9.32 -7.60 -12.40
CA MET A 55 8.17 -8.32 -11.87
C MET A 55 7.40 -9.11 -12.93
N GLN A 56 7.33 -8.61 -14.16
CA GLN A 56 6.77 -9.39 -15.27
C GLN A 56 7.58 -10.67 -15.52
N VAL A 57 8.92 -10.58 -15.47
CA VAL A 57 9.80 -11.75 -15.55
C VAL A 57 9.57 -12.70 -14.38
N ALA A 58 9.49 -12.18 -13.14
CA ALA A 58 9.22 -12.98 -11.96
C ALA A 58 7.84 -13.67 -12.01
N ARG A 59 6.84 -13.01 -12.57
CA ARG A 59 5.51 -13.58 -12.81
C ARG A 59 5.57 -14.68 -13.86
N ALA A 60 6.20 -14.42 -15.01
CA ALA A 60 6.33 -15.36 -16.11
C ALA A 60 7.14 -16.62 -15.72
N SER A 61 8.14 -16.48 -14.86
CA SER A 61 8.92 -17.60 -14.31
C SER A 61 8.18 -18.46 -13.27
N GLY A 62 6.97 -18.07 -12.87
CA GLY A 62 6.20 -18.72 -11.80
C GLY A 62 6.74 -18.49 -10.39
N LEU A 63 7.73 -17.62 -10.21
CA LEU A 63 8.31 -17.31 -8.90
C LEU A 63 7.26 -16.73 -7.94
N LEU A 64 6.43 -15.80 -8.42
CA LEU A 64 5.37 -15.21 -7.60
C LEU A 64 4.36 -16.25 -7.12
N LYS A 65 4.01 -17.22 -7.97
CA LYS A 65 3.11 -18.31 -7.58
C LYS A 65 3.73 -19.17 -6.48
N LYS A 66 5.00 -19.55 -6.62
CA LYS A 66 5.71 -20.31 -5.57
C LYS A 66 5.79 -19.54 -4.25
N MET A 67 6.02 -18.22 -4.30
CA MET A 67 6.01 -17.38 -3.11
C MET A 67 4.61 -17.29 -2.49
N ALA A 68 3.56 -17.15 -3.31
CA ALA A 68 2.18 -17.14 -2.83
C ALA A 68 1.79 -18.48 -2.18
N ASP A 69 2.19 -19.60 -2.78
CA ASP A 69 1.99 -20.94 -2.21
C ASP A 69 2.72 -21.06 -0.86
N GLY A 70 3.93 -20.54 -0.75
CA GLY A 70 4.70 -20.49 0.49
C GLY A 70 4.04 -19.63 1.59
N LEU A 71 3.27 -18.61 1.22
CA LEU A 71 2.50 -17.77 2.15
C LEU A 71 1.17 -18.40 2.60
N SER A 72 0.75 -19.51 1.98
CA SER A 72 -0.50 -20.20 2.32
C SER A 72 -0.68 -20.47 3.82
N PRO A 73 0.32 -20.94 4.59
CA PRO A 73 0.17 -21.11 6.05
C PRO A 73 -0.08 -19.80 6.78
N VAL A 74 0.56 -18.71 6.36
CA VAL A 74 0.36 -17.37 6.95
C VAL A 74 -1.05 -16.86 6.65
N ILE A 75 -1.52 -17.04 5.43
CA ILE A 75 -2.88 -16.66 5.03
C ILE A 75 -3.91 -17.42 5.84
N ARG A 76 -3.75 -18.74 6.01
CA ARG A 76 -4.66 -19.55 6.85
C ARG A 76 -4.65 -19.12 8.31
N PHE A 77 -3.49 -18.71 8.81
CA PHE A 77 -3.39 -18.18 10.15
C PHE A 77 -4.10 -16.83 10.30
N LEU A 78 -3.99 -15.95 9.34
CA LEU A 78 -4.59 -14.60 9.37
C LEU A 78 -6.10 -14.64 9.05
N PHE A 79 -6.52 -15.52 8.13
CA PHE A 79 -7.87 -15.62 7.57
C PHE A 79 -8.46 -17.03 7.79
N PRO A 80 -8.72 -17.44 9.04
CA PRO A 80 -9.16 -18.83 9.33
C PRO A 80 -10.52 -19.18 8.75
N SER A 81 -11.40 -18.22 8.53
CA SER A 81 -12.75 -18.40 7.98
C SER A 81 -12.80 -18.38 6.45
N LEU A 82 -11.66 -18.16 5.78
CA LEU A 82 -11.60 -18.12 4.33
C LEU A 82 -11.51 -19.55 3.74
N PRO A 83 -12.32 -19.90 2.72
CA PRO A 83 -12.18 -21.16 2.01
C PRO A 83 -10.78 -21.33 1.40
N LYS A 84 -10.21 -22.55 1.52
CA LYS A 84 -8.81 -22.81 1.13
C LYS A 84 -8.51 -22.54 -0.34
N ASP A 85 -9.47 -22.82 -1.22
CA ASP A 85 -9.33 -22.70 -2.67
C ASP A 85 -10.12 -21.50 -3.23
N SER A 86 -10.33 -20.47 -2.39
CA SER A 86 -11.04 -19.27 -2.82
C SER A 86 -10.12 -18.35 -3.65
N LYS A 87 -10.68 -17.71 -4.68
CA LYS A 87 -9.99 -16.67 -5.42
C LYS A 87 -9.52 -15.52 -4.51
N ALA A 88 -10.28 -15.24 -3.45
CA ALA A 88 -9.89 -14.26 -2.44
C ALA A 88 -8.53 -14.61 -1.80
N ALA A 89 -8.29 -15.88 -1.46
CA ALA A 89 -7.01 -16.33 -0.91
C ALA A 89 -5.85 -16.13 -1.90
N GLU A 90 -6.08 -16.40 -3.19
CA GLU A 90 -5.09 -16.19 -4.25
C GLU A 90 -4.75 -14.70 -4.44
N TYR A 91 -5.75 -13.83 -4.47
CA TYR A 91 -5.53 -12.39 -4.58
C TYR A 91 -4.88 -11.80 -3.34
N ILE A 92 -5.24 -12.25 -2.15
CA ILE A 92 -4.57 -11.87 -0.89
C ILE A 92 -3.10 -12.29 -0.91
N ALA A 93 -2.81 -13.53 -1.33
CA ALA A 93 -1.44 -14.03 -1.47
C ALA A 93 -0.62 -13.15 -2.44
N THR A 94 -1.18 -12.86 -3.61
CA THR A 94 -0.54 -12.02 -4.62
C THR A 94 -0.29 -10.61 -4.10
N ASN A 95 -1.26 -10.02 -3.42
CA ASN A 95 -1.14 -8.70 -2.79
C ASN A 95 -0.03 -8.69 -1.72
N MET A 96 0.00 -9.69 -0.84
CA MET A 96 1.03 -9.80 0.20
C MET A 96 2.43 -9.99 -0.39
N VAL A 97 2.60 -10.84 -1.40
CA VAL A 97 3.88 -11.03 -2.10
C VAL A 97 4.35 -9.72 -2.73
N ALA A 98 3.46 -9.00 -3.42
CA ALA A 98 3.80 -7.73 -4.04
C ALA A 98 4.23 -6.68 -3.00
N ASN A 99 3.56 -6.60 -1.85
CA ASN A 99 3.93 -5.72 -0.74
C ASN A 99 5.29 -6.09 -0.14
N VAL A 100 5.52 -7.36 0.14
CA VAL A 100 6.81 -7.87 0.67
C VAL A 100 7.97 -7.52 -0.26
N LEU A 101 7.75 -7.58 -1.57
CA LEU A 101 8.73 -7.17 -2.58
C LEU A 101 8.82 -5.65 -2.78
N GLY A 102 8.07 -4.86 -2.02
CA GLY A 102 8.10 -3.39 -2.09
C GLY A 102 7.38 -2.79 -3.29
N LEU A 103 6.50 -3.55 -3.93
CA LEU A 103 5.78 -3.18 -5.14
C LEU A 103 4.35 -2.69 -4.86
N GLY A 104 4.22 -1.67 -4.02
CA GLY A 104 2.91 -1.15 -3.61
C GLY A 104 1.93 -0.90 -4.77
N TRP A 105 2.42 -0.38 -5.89
CA TRP A 105 1.60 -0.14 -7.08
C TRP A 105 1.06 -1.43 -7.71
N ALA A 106 1.87 -2.50 -7.75
CA ALA A 106 1.44 -3.80 -8.27
C ALA A 106 0.56 -4.57 -7.27
N ALA A 107 0.65 -4.25 -5.98
CA ALA A 107 -0.19 -4.82 -4.94
C ALA A 107 -1.63 -4.29 -4.99
N THR A 108 -1.84 -3.03 -5.41
CA THR A 108 -3.14 -2.36 -5.38
C THR A 108 -4.22 -3.09 -6.20
N PRO A 109 -4.01 -3.48 -7.47
CA PRO A 109 -5.02 -4.22 -8.23
C PRO A 109 -5.39 -5.55 -7.57
N ALA A 110 -4.41 -6.30 -7.07
CA ALA A 110 -4.66 -7.56 -6.36
C ALA A 110 -5.42 -7.34 -5.05
N GLY A 111 -5.12 -6.25 -4.33
CA GLY A 111 -5.84 -5.86 -3.12
C GLY A 111 -7.31 -5.51 -3.40
N ILE A 112 -7.60 -4.78 -4.47
CA ILE A 112 -8.97 -4.46 -4.89
C ILE A 112 -9.73 -5.73 -5.25
N GLN A 113 -9.14 -6.61 -6.07
CA GLN A 113 -9.75 -7.89 -6.43
C GLN A 113 -9.99 -8.78 -5.20
N ALA A 114 -9.05 -8.80 -4.24
CA ALA A 114 -9.26 -9.50 -2.98
C ALA A 114 -10.47 -8.96 -2.21
N MET A 115 -10.65 -7.65 -2.14
CA MET A 115 -11.79 -7.02 -1.46
C MET A 115 -13.12 -7.32 -2.16
N GLU A 116 -13.15 -7.32 -3.50
CA GLU A 116 -14.34 -7.68 -4.29
C GLU A 116 -14.74 -9.14 -4.07
N GLU A 117 -13.78 -10.05 -4.07
CA GLU A 117 -14.04 -11.47 -3.79
C GLU A 117 -14.49 -11.70 -2.33
N LEU A 118 -13.91 -10.97 -1.37
CA LEU A 118 -14.39 -11.01 0.02
C LEU A 118 -15.84 -10.49 0.13
N ALA A 119 -16.19 -9.43 -0.61
CA ALA A 119 -17.57 -8.94 -0.67
C ALA A 119 -18.53 -9.98 -1.26
N SER A 120 -18.10 -10.71 -2.30
CA SER A 120 -18.87 -11.81 -2.88
C SER A 120 -19.10 -12.94 -1.88
N ILE A 121 -18.08 -13.29 -1.08
CA ILE A 121 -18.20 -14.29 -0.01
C ILE A 121 -19.21 -13.83 1.05
N GLU A 122 -19.21 -12.56 1.44
CA GLU A 122 -20.18 -11.99 2.38
C GLU A 122 -21.61 -12.02 1.84
N THR A 123 -21.78 -11.80 0.53
CA THR A 123 -23.06 -11.97 -0.15
C THR A 123 -23.56 -13.40 -0.05
N LEU A 124 -22.68 -14.39 -0.30
CA LEU A 124 -23.03 -15.82 -0.16
C LEU A 124 -23.33 -16.23 1.29
N ARG A 125 -22.65 -15.60 2.26
CA ARG A 125 -22.94 -15.81 3.70
C ARG A 125 -24.27 -15.17 4.13
N GLY A 126 -24.87 -14.33 3.30
CA GLY A 126 -26.11 -13.60 3.61
C GLY A 126 -25.92 -12.53 4.68
N THR A 127 -24.75 -11.95 4.78
CA THR A 127 -24.42 -10.87 5.72
C THR A 127 -25.27 -9.64 5.43
N LYS A 128 -25.80 -8.99 6.47
CA LYS A 128 -26.63 -7.79 6.33
C LYS A 128 -25.87 -6.67 5.59
N GLY A 129 -26.52 -6.03 4.64
CA GLY A 129 -25.94 -5.02 3.74
C GLY A 129 -25.25 -5.60 2.51
N TYR A 130 -25.11 -6.94 2.41
CA TYR A 130 -24.59 -7.64 1.24
C TYR A 130 -25.64 -8.47 0.51
N ARG A 131 -26.88 -8.54 1.03
CA ARG A 131 -27.99 -9.26 0.40
C ARG A 131 -28.52 -8.47 -0.79
N THR A 132 -28.97 -9.17 -1.80
CA THR A 132 -29.64 -8.57 -2.97
C THR A 132 -30.88 -7.79 -2.52
N GLY A 133 -31.00 -6.52 -2.91
CA GLY A 133 -32.09 -5.62 -2.51
C GLY A 133 -31.87 -4.84 -1.22
N GLU A 134 -30.71 -4.94 -0.60
CA GLU A 134 -30.31 -4.16 0.58
C GLU A 134 -29.35 -3.01 0.24
N ASP A 135 -29.45 -2.41 -0.95
CA ASP A 135 -28.51 -1.37 -1.42
C ASP A 135 -28.54 -0.08 -0.59
N GLU A 136 -29.64 0.18 0.13
CA GLU A 136 -29.76 1.32 1.05
C GLU A 136 -29.11 1.09 2.42
N ILE A 137 -28.71 -0.15 2.74
CA ILE A 137 -28.08 -0.48 4.02
C ILE A 137 -26.57 -0.30 3.90
N PRO A 138 -25.92 0.49 4.76
CA PRO A 138 -24.47 0.62 4.74
C PRO A 138 -23.77 -0.74 4.89
N ARG A 139 -22.90 -1.06 3.95
CA ARG A 139 -22.07 -2.27 4.02
C ARG A 139 -21.06 -2.15 5.15
N VAL A 140 -21.05 -3.12 6.04
CA VAL A 140 -20.10 -3.20 7.14
C VAL A 140 -18.98 -4.15 6.73
N ALA A 141 -17.72 -3.67 6.80
CA ALA A 141 -16.56 -4.48 6.45
C ALA A 141 -16.49 -5.76 7.33
N SER A 142 -16.27 -6.90 6.69
CA SER A 142 -16.08 -8.17 7.40
C SER A 142 -14.76 -8.18 8.17
N LYS A 143 -14.60 -9.15 9.09
CA LYS A 143 -13.35 -9.32 9.83
C LYS A 143 -12.17 -9.56 8.87
N GLU A 144 -12.39 -10.30 7.80
CA GLU A 144 -11.40 -10.58 6.76
C GLU A 144 -11.00 -9.32 6.00
N MET A 145 -11.96 -8.46 5.62
CA MET A 145 -11.68 -7.18 4.97
C MET A 145 -10.86 -6.27 5.88
N CYS A 146 -11.25 -6.16 7.15
CA CYS A 146 -10.51 -5.37 8.14
C CYS A 146 -9.09 -5.91 8.33
N THR A 147 -8.92 -7.23 8.43
CA THR A 147 -7.61 -7.87 8.55
C THR A 147 -6.72 -7.57 7.35
N LEU A 148 -7.27 -7.67 6.12
CA LEU A 148 -6.53 -7.35 4.90
C LEU A 148 -6.06 -5.90 4.89
N LEU A 149 -6.92 -4.96 5.27
CA LEU A 149 -6.56 -3.53 5.35
C LEU A 149 -5.45 -3.28 6.38
N VAL A 150 -5.58 -3.82 7.58
CA VAL A 150 -4.59 -3.63 8.65
C VAL A 150 -3.23 -4.21 8.26
N ILE A 151 -3.21 -5.41 7.67
CA ILE A 151 -1.95 -6.03 7.20
C ILE A 151 -1.34 -5.22 6.05
N ASN A 152 -2.13 -4.73 5.10
CA ASN A 152 -1.64 -3.86 4.02
C ASN A 152 -1.08 -2.53 4.55
N MET A 153 -1.69 -1.94 5.58
CA MET A 153 -1.18 -0.71 6.21
C MET A 153 0.14 -0.94 6.94
N SER A 154 0.36 -2.12 7.52
CA SER A 154 1.61 -2.46 8.22
C SER A 154 2.77 -2.72 7.26
N SER A 155 2.46 -3.15 6.03
CA SER A 155 3.33 -3.31 4.86
C SER A 155 4.74 -3.83 5.16
N LEU A 156 4.89 -5.13 5.45
CA LEU A 156 6.22 -5.75 5.49
C LEU A 156 6.90 -5.59 4.12
N GLN A 157 8.03 -4.91 4.08
CA GLN A 157 8.81 -4.66 2.87
C GLN A 157 10.23 -5.20 3.03
N LEU A 158 10.67 -6.06 2.10
CA LEU A 158 12.06 -6.49 2.02
C LEU A 158 12.90 -5.49 1.23
N ILE A 159 12.33 -4.87 0.21
CA ILE A 159 13.02 -3.91 -0.65
C ILE A 159 12.19 -2.62 -0.70
N PRO A 160 12.55 -1.56 0.04
CA PRO A 160 11.84 -0.30 0.03
C PRO A 160 12.20 0.55 -1.20
N ILE A 161 11.74 0.14 -2.38
CA ILE A 161 12.12 0.68 -3.69
C ILE A 161 11.94 2.20 -3.74
N ASN A 162 10.79 2.69 -3.31
CA ASN A 162 10.49 4.13 -3.34
C ASN A 162 11.47 4.92 -2.45
N MET A 163 11.81 4.40 -1.27
CA MET A 163 12.75 5.08 -0.36
C MET A 163 14.17 5.10 -0.93
N ILE A 164 14.61 4.01 -1.56
CA ILE A 164 15.89 3.93 -2.23
C ILE A 164 15.94 4.92 -3.41
N ALA A 165 14.86 4.98 -4.19
CA ALA A 165 14.73 5.90 -5.32
C ALA A 165 14.82 7.37 -4.88
N TYR A 166 14.07 7.77 -3.86
CA TYR A 166 14.14 9.14 -3.31
C TYR A 166 15.54 9.45 -2.77
N ARG A 167 16.12 8.56 -1.98
CA ARG A 167 17.47 8.75 -1.44
C ARG A 167 18.51 8.92 -2.55
N SER A 168 18.42 8.11 -3.61
CA SER A 168 19.27 8.23 -4.79
C SER A 168 19.12 9.58 -5.48
N GLN A 169 17.89 10.03 -5.67
CA GLN A 169 17.60 11.30 -6.34
C GLN A 169 18.10 12.51 -5.55
N TYR A 170 18.00 12.47 -4.22
CA TYR A 170 18.47 13.55 -3.36
C TYR A 170 19.96 13.41 -2.97
N GLY A 171 20.76 12.68 -3.75
CA GLY A 171 22.21 12.63 -3.65
C GLY A 171 22.77 11.85 -2.46
N SER A 172 22.03 10.88 -1.91
CA SER A 172 22.55 10.02 -0.85
C SER A 172 23.74 9.19 -1.39
N ALA A 173 24.85 9.18 -0.68
CA ALA A 173 26.04 8.40 -1.05
C ALA A 173 25.76 6.87 -1.02
N SER A 174 24.86 6.42 -0.13
CA SER A 174 24.48 5.02 0.03
C SER A 174 22.95 4.88 0.12
N PRO A 175 22.21 4.96 -1.01
CA PRO A 175 20.74 4.92 -1.00
C PRO A 175 20.16 3.63 -0.40
N ALA A 176 20.84 2.49 -0.59
CA ALA A 176 20.39 1.16 -0.15
C ALA A 176 20.64 0.87 1.35
N GLU A 177 21.40 1.67 2.05
CA GLU A 177 21.73 1.48 3.47
C GLU A 177 20.49 1.42 4.39
N ILE A 178 19.39 2.07 3.97
CA ILE A 178 18.12 2.09 4.69
C ILE A 178 17.40 0.72 4.73
N VAL A 179 17.77 -0.21 3.87
CA VAL A 179 17.06 -1.50 3.69
C VAL A 179 16.96 -2.26 5.01
N ALA A 180 18.06 -2.40 5.75
CA ALA A 180 18.07 -3.11 7.03
C ALA A 180 17.12 -2.48 8.07
N SER A 181 17.16 -1.16 8.19
CA SER A 181 16.29 -0.41 9.12
C SER A 181 14.81 -0.52 8.74
N VAL A 182 14.50 -0.49 7.45
CA VAL A 182 13.12 -0.64 6.96
C VAL A 182 12.60 -2.05 7.19
N ILE A 183 13.41 -3.09 6.96
CA ILE A 183 13.00 -4.48 7.24
C ILE A 183 12.65 -4.64 8.73
N VAL A 184 13.51 -4.18 9.64
CA VAL A 184 13.26 -4.27 11.08
C VAL A 184 12.00 -3.49 11.48
N SER A 185 11.86 -2.25 11.01
CA SER A 185 10.72 -1.40 11.33
C SER A 185 9.40 -1.98 10.81
N THR A 186 9.36 -2.42 9.53
CA THR A 186 8.15 -3.00 8.94
C THR A 186 7.82 -4.38 9.53
N MET A 187 8.83 -5.15 9.95
CA MET A 187 8.62 -6.41 10.65
C MET A 187 7.93 -6.17 12.01
N ILE A 188 8.41 -5.23 12.80
CA ILE A 188 7.79 -4.86 14.08
C ILE A 188 6.36 -4.37 13.86
N SER A 189 6.14 -3.47 12.89
CA SER A 189 4.82 -2.98 12.53
C SER A 189 3.87 -4.11 12.16
N THR A 190 4.33 -5.07 11.34
CA THR A 190 3.53 -6.22 10.92
C THR A 190 3.22 -7.16 12.09
N MET A 191 4.17 -7.38 13.00
CA MET A 191 3.91 -8.18 14.21
C MET A 191 2.80 -7.53 15.05
N VAL A 192 2.86 -6.23 15.27
CA VAL A 192 1.83 -5.49 16.01
C VAL A 192 0.47 -5.60 15.30
N ALA A 193 0.45 -5.44 13.98
CA ALA A 193 -0.76 -5.57 13.17
C ALA A 193 -1.38 -6.97 13.29
N VAL A 194 -0.56 -8.03 13.23
CA VAL A 194 -1.02 -9.42 13.39
C VAL A 194 -1.61 -9.65 14.77
N VAL A 195 -0.94 -9.19 15.82
CA VAL A 195 -1.44 -9.30 17.22
C VAL A 195 -2.77 -8.57 17.36
N PHE A 196 -2.85 -7.34 16.83
CA PHE A 196 -4.08 -6.55 16.86
C PHE A 196 -5.24 -7.24 16.13
N CYS A 197 -5.00 -7.75 14.91
CA CYS A 197 -6.01 -8.49 14.15
C CYS A 197 -6.50 -9.71 14.90
N LYS A 198 -5.60 -10.49 15.53
CA LYS A 198 -5.97 -11.66 16.31
C LYS A 198 -6.77 -11.30 17.55
N TRP A 199 -6.39 -10.25 18.24
CA TRP A 199 -7.15 -9.78 19.41
C TRP A 199 -8.56 -9.31 19.03
N MET A 200 -8.69 -8.55 17.93
CA MET A 200 -9.99 -8.10 17.41
C MET A 200 -10.86 -9.25 16.90
N CYS A 201 -10.28 -10.29 16.28
CA CYS A 201 -11.01 -11.45 15.79
C CYS A 201 -11.51 -12.38 16.90
N HIS A 202 -10.87 -12.35 18.10
CA HIS A 202 -11.30 -13.14 19.26
C HIS A 202 -12.45 -12.51 20.04
N ARG A 203 -12.74 -11.23 19.81
CA ARG A 203 -13.93 -10.55 20.32
C ARG A 203 -15.08 -10.63 19.32
#